data_bdd4b3d804ff7437ddf6e006beaa5049
#
_entry.id   bdd4b3d804ff7437ddf6e006beaa5049
#
_cell.length_a   1.000
_cell.length_b   1.000
_cell.length_c   1.000
_cell.angle_alpha   90.00
_cell.angle_beta   90.00
_cell.angle_gamma   90.00
#
_symmetry.space_group_name_H-M   'P 1'
#
loop_
_entity.id
_entity.type
_entity.pdbx_description
1 polymer ?
#
loop_
_entity_poly.entity_id
_entity_poly.type
_entity_poly.pdbx_seq_one_letter_code
_entity_poly.pdbx_strand_id
1 'polypeptide(L)'
;MLLQCKRKCGMNGIDYMADTNALIYLLSGDSCMKSYLASYIGLSVISEIELLSFPGITSSEEQQIRSFIKDCTVLFLTENVKNKTIALRRSYKVKLPDAIIAATAIENNLQLITADKGFKQIAELDLALIEPEHKK
;
A
#
# COMPACT_ATOMS: atom_id res chain seq x y z
N MET A 1 9.92 -12.34 -9.14
CA MET A 1 9.08 -11.81 -9.55
C MET A 1 9.27 -10.66 -10.19
N LEU A 2 8.70 -10.35 -10.88
CA LEU A 2 8.95 -9.45 -11.53
C LEU A 2 8.08 -8.54 -11.89
N LEU A 3 7.98 -7.50 -11.48
CA LEU A 3 7.25 -6.45 -11.82
C LEU A 3 7.97 -5.77 -12.84
N GLN A 4 8.20 -6.33 -13.94
CA GLN A 4 9.02 -5.69 -14.83
C GLN A 4 8.28 -5.22 -15.90
N CYS A 5 8.57 -4.75 -16.80
CA CYS A 5 7.95 -4.31 -17.90
C CYS A 5 6.92 -3.43 -17.69
N LYS A 6 7.04 -2.59 -16.91
CA LYS A 6 6.08 -1.75 -16.64
C LYS A 6 5.98 -0.66 -17.57
N ARG A 7 4.87 -0.12 -17.81
CA ARG A 7 4.73 1.07 -18.55
C ARG A 7 4.07 2.03 -17.69
N LYS A 8 4.36 3.26 -17.74
CA LYS A 8 3.78 4.26 -16.92
C LYS A 8 2.35 4.50 -17.24
N CYS A 9 1.56 4.64 -16.21
CA CYS A 9 0.18 4.94 -16.33
C CYS A 9 -0.11 6.05 -15.39
N GLY A 10 -0.80 7.01 -15.74
CA GLY A 10 -1.13 8.13 -14.90
C GLY A 10 0.02 9.08 -14.76
N MET A 11 -0.19 10.20 -14.08
CA MET A 11 0.77 11.24 -14.00
C MET A 11 1.98 10.92 -13.22
N ASN A 12 1.85 10.13 -12.19
CA ASN A 12 2.96 9.80 -11.33
C ASN A 12 3.60 8.46 -11.67
N GLY A 13 3.12 7.81 -12.72
CA GLY A 13 3.68 6.53 -13.11
C GLY A 13 3.34 5.37 -12.20
N ILE A 14 2.34 5.52 -11.34
CA ILE A 14 1.91 4.49 -10.41
C ILE A 14 0.50 4.09 -10.78
N ASP A 15 0.24 2.78 -10.84
CA ASP A 15 -1.08 2.29 -11.18
C ASP A 15 -1.99 2.14 -9.96
N TYR A 16 -1.44 1.65 -8.88
CA TYR A 16 -2.21 1.39 -7.65
C TYR A 16 -1.33 1.63 -6.45
N MET A 17 -1.96 1.89 -5.33
CA MET A 17 -1.27 1.89 -4.05
C MET A 17 -1.72 0.67 -3.28
N ALA A 18 -0.85 0.02 -2.54
CA ALA A 18 -1.19 -1.15 -1.74
C ALA A 18 -0.95 -0.85 -0.27
N ASP A 19 -1.85 -1.34 0.59
CA ASP A 19 -1.62 -1.20 2.03
C ASP A 19 -0.64 -2.28 2.48
N THR A 20 -0.24 -2.26 3.73
CA THR A 20 0.80 -3.15 4.23
C THR A 20 0.44 -4.61 4.05
N ASN A 21 -0.78 -5.01 4.36
CA ASN A 21 -1.18 -6.41 4.23
C ASN A 21 -1.25 -6.85 2.77
N ALA A 22 -1.70 -5.98 1.87
CA ALA A 22 -1.70 -6.31 0.45
C ALA A 22 -0.28 -6.56 -0.05
N LEU A 23 0.68 -5.77 0.44
CA LEU A 23 2.08 -5.99 0.10
C LEU A 23 2.59 -7.33 0.60
N ILE A 24 2.18 -7.72 1.81
CA ILE A 24 2.54 -9.01 2.36
C ILE A 24 1.97 -10.14 1.51
N TYR A 25 0.72 -10.02 1.07
CA TYR A 25 0.12 -11.02 0.20
C TYR A 25 0.87 -11.10 -1.13
N LEU A 26 1.27 -9.96 -1.66
CA LEU A 26 2.03 -9.95 -2.90
C LEU A 26 3.38 -10.65 -2.72
N LEU A 27 4.07 -10.36 -1.64
CA LEU A 27 5.37 -10.97 -1.35
C LEU A 27 5.26 -12.47 -1.12
N SER A 28 4.14 -12.93 -0.56
CA SER A 28 3.97 -14.34 -0.28
C SER A 28 3.37 -15.11 -1.45
N GLY A 29 3.05 -14.43 -2.54
CA GLY A 29 2.53 -15.10 -3.71
C GLY A 29 1.06 -15.48 -3.64
N ASP A 30 0.30 -14.81 -2.78
CA ASP A 30 -1.13 -15.09 -2.67
C ASP A 30 -1.82 -14.75 -3.99
N SER A 31 -2.71 -15.63 -4.45
CA SER A 31 -3.36 -15.46 -5.74
C SER A 31 -4.24 -14.22 -5.82
N CYS A 32 -4.65 -13.67 -4.69
CA CYS A 32 -5.47 -12.46 -4.71
C CYS A 32 -4.73 -11.27 -5.33
N MET A 33 -3.40 -11.32 -5.38
CA MET A 33 -2.61 -10.24 -5.95
C MET A 33 -2.14 -10.53 -7.38
N LYS A 34 -2.58 -11.65 -7.94
CA LYS A 34 -2.11 -12.07 -9.25
C LYS A 34 -2.37 -11.05 -10.34
N SER A 35 -3.53 -10.43 -10.33
CA SER A 35 -3.88 -9.47 -11.37
C SER A 35 -3.09 -8.17 -11.28
N TYR A 36 -2.34 -7.96 -10.19
CA TYR A 36 -1.58 -6.73 -10.00
C TYR A 36 -0.08 -6.91 -10.23
N LEU A 37 0.36 -8.13 -10.59
CA LEU A 37 1.79 -8.42 -10.70
C LEU A 37 2.53 -7.57 -11.73
N ALA A 38 1.86 -7.17 -12.78
CA ALA A 38 2.48 -6.36 -13.81
C ALA A 38 2.25 -4.87 -13.64
N SER A 39 1.69 -4.46 -12.51
CA SER A 39 1.36 -3.06 -12.26
C SER A 39 2.49 -2.34 -11.54
N TYR A 40 2.55 -1.02 -11.72
CA TYR A 40 3.43 -0.19 -10.92
C TYR A 40 2.73 0.06 -9.60
N ILE A 41 3.35 -0.34 -8.53
CA ILE A 41 2.75 -0.25 -7.19
C ILE A 41 3.41 0.84 -6.37
N GLY A 42 2.60 1.67 -5.73
CA GLY A 42 3.07 2.63 -4.75
C GLY A 42 2.77 2.13 -3.36
N LEU A 43 3.54 2.56 -2.40
CA LEU A 43 3.28 2.25 -1.00
C LEU A 43 3.65 3.44 -0.13
N SER A 44 2.97 3.56 0.99
CA SER A 44 3.26 4.61 1.95
C SER A 44 4.57 4.31 2.67
N VAL A 45 5.29 5.35 3.05
CA VAL A 45 6.47 5.20 3.88
C VAL A 45 6.12 4.47 5.19
N ILE A 46 4.88 4.57 5.64
CA ILE A 46 4.42 3.83 6.82
C ILE A 46 4.48 2.33 6.56
N SER A 47 4.06 1.90 5.37
CA SER A 47 4.11 0.48 5.03
C SER A 47 5.54 -0.01 4.93
N GLU A 48 6.43 0.80 4.41
CA GLU A 48 7.84 0.44 4.36
C GLU A 48 8.38 0.22 5.76
N ILE A 49 8.06 1.11 6.67
CA ILE A 49 8.50 0.99 8.06
C ILE A 49 7.92 -0.28 8.69
N GLU A 50 6.64 -0.53 8.47
CA GLU A 50 5.99 -1.71 9.06
C GLU A 50 6.59 -3.01 8.53
N LEU A 51 6.84 -3.07 7.23
CA LEU A 51 7.39 -4.28 6.64
C LEU A 51 8.79 -4.59 7.14
N LEU A 52 9.59 -3.57 7.37
CA LEU A 52 10.99 -3.76 7.75
C LEU A 52 11.25 -3.80 9.24
N SER A 53 10.23 -3.49 10.04
CA SER A 53 10.45 -3.44 11.49
C SER A 53 9.75 -4.56 12.25
N PHE A 54 9.25 -5.62 11.51
CA PHE A 54 8.57 -6.63 12.24
C PHE A 54 9.56 -7.48 13.05
N PRO A 55 9.21 -7.82 14.29
CA PRO A 55 10.14 -8.54 15.16
C PRO A 55 10.46 -9.92 14.60
N GLY A 56 11.70 -10.31 14.67
CA GLY A 56 12.11 -11.61 14.18
C GLY A 56 12.43 -11.68 12.70
N ILE A 57 12.43 -10.55 12.02
CA ILE A 57 12.75 -10.52 10.60
C ILE A 57 14.17 -11.03 10.42
N THR A 58 14.37 -11.95 9.50
CA THR A 58 15.69 -12.49 9.22
C THR A 58 16.41 -11.61 8.19
N SER A 59 17.72 -11.79 8.07
CA SER A 59 18.47 -11.03 7.06
C SER A 59 18.00 -11.34 5.67
N SER A 60 17.63 -12.58 5.41
CA SER A 60 17.12 -12.99 4.11
C SER A 60 15.80 -12.31 3.81
N GLU A 61 14.90 -12.30 4.78
CA GLU A 61 13.61 -11.64 4.61
C GLU A 61 13.77 -10.15 4.39
N GLU A 62 14.65 -9.53 5.17
CA GLU A 62 14.90 -8.10 5.01
C GLU A 62 15.39 -7.80 3.60
N GLN A 63 16.31 -8.60 3.09
CA GLN A 63 16.85 -8.40 1.77
C GLN A 63 15.78 -8.54 0.70
N GLN A 64 14.89 -9.53 0.83
CA GLN A 64 13.80 -9.72 -0.11
C GLN A 64 12.85 -8.54 -0.10
N ILE A 65 12.52 -8.03 1.08
CA ILE A 65 11.61 -6.91 1.21
C ILE A 65 12.25 -5.64 0.61
N ARG A 66 13.51 -5.38 0.91
CA ARG A 66 14.16 -4.20 0.37
C ARG A 66 14.27 -4.25 -1.15
N SER A 67 14.53 -5.43 -1.69
CA SER A 67 14.61 -5.60 -3.12
C SER A 67 13.25 -5.35 -3.77
N PHE A 68 12.19 -5.83 -3.15
CA PHE A 68 10.84 -5.60 -3.64
C PHE A 68 10.49 -4.11 -3.61
N ILE A 69 10.82 -3.44 -2.51
CA ILE A 69 10.51 -2.02 -2.37
C ILE A 69 11.22 -1.18 -3.42
N LYS A 70 12.41 -1.61 -3.83
CA LYS A 70 13.13 -0.90 -4.89
C LYS A 70 12.38 -0.90 -6.20
N ASP A 71 11.55 -1.90 -6.45
CA ASP A 71 10.76 -1.97 -7.66
C ASP A 71 9.44 -1.22 -7.53
N CYS A 72 9.17 -0.67 -6.37
CA CYS A 72 7.95 0.08 -6.11
C CYS A 72 8.29 1.55 -5.94
N THR A 73 7.28 2.38 -5.77
CA THR A 73 7.50 3.79 -5.45
C THR A 73 7.03 4.05 -4.03
N VAL A 74 7.94 4.53 -3.18
CA VAL A 74 7.57 4.88 -1.81
C VAL A 74 7.03 6.30 -1.81
N LEU A 75 5.85 6.47 -1.24
CA LEU A 75 5.19 7.78 -1.16
C LEU A 75 5.34 8.30 0.27
N PHE A 76 5.91 9.48 0.40
CA PHE A 76 6.25 10.02 1.69
C PHE A 76 5.14 10.85 2.32
N LEU A 77 5.29 11.15 3.60
CA LEU A 77 4.32 11.93 4.35
C LEU A 77 4.57 13.39 4.05
N THR A 78 3.93 13.90 3.03
CA THR A 78 4.06 15.29 2.63
C THR A 78 3.15 16.16 3.49
N GLU A 79 3.24 17.46 3.33
CA GLU A 79 2.38 18.40 4.04
C GLU A 79 0.91 18.12 3.69
N ASN A 80 0.61 17.87 2.43
CA ASN A 80 -0.77 17.60 2.02
C ASN A 80 -1.28 16.28 2.61
N VAL A 81 -0.44 15.26 2.63
CA VAL A 81 -0.81 13.98 3.23
C VAL A 81 -1.06 14.15 4.72
N LYS A 82 -0.20 14.93 5.40
CA LYS A 82 -0.36 15.18 6.81
C LYS A 82 -1.71 15.83 7.10
N ASN A 83 -2.04 16.87 6.33
CA ASN A 83 -3.29 17.59 6.55
C ASN A 83 -4.51 16.73 6.25
N LYS A 84 -4.44 15.91 5.21
CA LYS A 84 -5.53 15.00 4.90
C LYS A 84 -5.67 13.93 6.00
N THR A 85 -4.57 13.45 6.55
CA THR A 85 -4.59 12.48 7.64
C THR A 85 -5.33 13.05 8.84
N ILE A 86 -5.04 14.31 9.18
CA ILE A 86 -5.71 14.97 10.28
C ILE A 86 -7.22 15.04 10.03
N ALA A 87 -7.60 15.43 8.83
CA ALA A 87 -9.00 15.54 8.47
C ALA A 87 -9.71 14.19 8.56
N LEU A 88 -9.07 13.14 8.08
CA LEU A 88 -9.67 11.80 8.11
C LEU A 88 -9.88 11.31 9.55
N ARG A 89 -8.92 11.57 10.40
CA ARG A 89 -9.03 11.14 11.79
C ARG A 89 -10.11 11.91 12.56
N ARG A 90 -10.40 13.11 12.13
CA ARG A 90 -11.51 13.87 12.73
C ARG A 90 -12.86 13.35 12.29
N SER A 91 -12.95 12.85 11.06
CA SER A 91 -14.24 12.45 10.48
C SER A 91 -14.55 10.96 10.65
N TYR A 92 -13.54 10.12 10.79
CA TYR A 92 -13.76 8.68 10.81
C TYR A 92 -12.98 8.02 11.94
N LYS A 93 -13.46 6.84 12.34
CA LYS A 93 -12.75 6.08 13.36
C LYS A 93 -11.73 5.25 12.64
N VAL A 94 -10.55 5.77 12.46
CA VAL A 94 -9.48 5.09 11.76
C VAL A 94 -8.17 5.28 12.53
N LYS A 95 -7.38 4.22 12.62
CA LYS A 95 -6.11 4.27 13.32
C LYS A 95 -5.13 5.13 12.54
N LEU A 96 -4.14 5.68 13.25
CA LEU A 96 -3.19 6.59 12.63
C LEU A 96 -2.50 5.99 11.39
N PRO A 97 -1.94 4.77 11.45
CA PRO A 97 -1.26 4.24 10.26
C PRO A 97 -2.22 4.10 9.08
N ASP A 98 -3.44 3.63 9.32
CA ASP A 98 -4.41 3.46 8.24
C ASP A 98 -4.86 4.81 7.68
N ALA A 99 -4.98 5.81 8.55
CA ALA A 99 -5.33 7.15 8.09
C ALA A 99 -4.25 7.72 7.18
N ILE A 100 -2.98 7.47 7.50
CA ILE A 100 -1.88 7.93 6.67
C ILE A 100 -1.89 7.21 5.31
N ILE A 101 -2.15 5.91 5.32
CA ILE A 101 -2.22 5.15 4.09
C ILE A 101 -3.36 5.67 3.20
N ALA A 102 -4.53 5.85 3.79
CA ALA A 102 -5.68 6.36 3.05
C ALA A 102 -5.43 7.77 2.51
N ALA A 103 -4.86 8.63 3.34
CA ALA A 103 -4.57 10.00 2.93
C ALA A 103 -3.56 10.03 1.79
N THR A 104 -2.58 9.14 1.83
CA THR A 104 -1.57 9.07 0.77
C THR A 104 -2.23 8.68 -0.55
N ALA A 105 -3.12 7.69 -0.52
CA ALA A 105 -3.82 7.28 -1.73
C ALA A 105 -4.71 8.39 -2.27
N ILE A 106 -5.45 9.06 -1.40
CA ILE A 106 -6.35 10.14 -1.82
C ILE A 106 -5.56 11.28 -2.44
N GLU A 107 -4.49 11.72 -1.78
CA GLU A 107 -3.72 12.87 -2.25
C GLU A 107 -2.96 12.59 -3.55
N ASN A 108 -2.74 11.33 -3.87
CA ASN A 108 -2.05 10.95 -5.09
C ASN A 108 -3.02 10.42 -6.15
N ASN A 109 -4.31 10.46 -5.88
CA ASN A 109 -5.35 10.00 -6.79
C ASN A 109 -5.15 8.55 -7.21
N LEU A 110 -4.83 7.71 -6.24
CA LEU A 110 -4.58 6.29 -6.49
C LEU A 110 -5.63 5.43 -5.84
N GLN A 111 -5.96 4.35 -6.52
CA GLN A 111 -6.84 3.35 -5.94
C GLN A 111 -6.02 2.53 -4.94
N LEU A 112 -6.58 2.24 -3.79
CA LEU A 112 -5.90 1.50 -2.73
C LEU A 112 -6.31 0.04 -2.76
N ILE A 113 -5.34 -0.84 -2.94
CA ILE A 113 -5.57 -2.28 -2.87
C ILE A 113 -5.50 -2.69 -1.41
N THR A 114 -6.56 -3.28 -0.90
CA THR A 114 -6.62 -3.68 0.50
C THR A 114 -7.61 -4.82 0.69
N ALA A 115 -7.37 -5.65 1.70
CA ALA A 115 -8.34 -6.65 2.12
C ALA A 115 -9.17 -6.15 3.30
N ASP A 116 -8.85 -4.99 3.85
CA ASP A 116 -9.49 -4.49 5.05
C ASP A 116 -10.73 -3.67 4.70
N LYS A 117 -11.88 -4.22 5.04
CA LYS A 117 -13.14 -3.56 4.73
C LYS A 117 -13.39 -2.31 5.56
N GLY A 118 -12.60 -2.10 6.61
CA GLY A 118 -12.71 -0.88 7.41
C GLY A 118 -12.45 0.39 6.64
N PHE A 119 -11.67 0.30 5.55
CA PHE A 119 -11.42 1.46 4.71
C PHE A 119 -12.68 1.92 3.94
N LYS A 120 -13.70 1.08 3.86
CA LYS A 120 -14.92 1.45 3.15
C LYS A 120 -15.64 2.63 3.77
N GLN A 121 -15.40 2.91 5.03
CA GLN A 121 -16.04 4.05 5.68
C GLN A 121 -15.55 5.39 5.14
N ILE A 122 -14.38 5.40 4.49
CA ILE A 122 -13.80 6.64 4.00
C ILE A 122 -14.35 6.93 2.61
N ALA A 123 -15.28 7.86 2.53
CA ALA A 123 -16.03 8.09 1.29
C ALA A 123 -15.17 8.54 0.13
N GLU A 124 -14.10 9.28 0.38
CA GLU A 124 -13.26 9.84 -0.67
C GLU A 124 -12.27 8.83 -1.24
N LEU A 125 -12.13 7.68 -0.61
CA LEU A 125 -11.09 6.72 -0.96
C LEU A 125 -11.61 5.74 -2.00
N ASP A 126 -10.82 5.56 -3.07
CA ASP A 126 -11.14 4.61 -4.12
C ASP A 126 -10.47 3.29 -3.76
N LEU A 127 -11.25 2.24 -3.55
CA LEU A 127 -10.75 0.96 -3.08
C LEU A 127 -10.78 -0.13 -4.14
N ALA A 128 -9.75 -0.97 -4.11
CA ALA A 128 -9.75 -2.23 -4.83
C ALA A 128 -9.66 -3.31 -3.75
N LEU A 129 -10.81 -3.85 -3.35
CA LEU A 129 -10.83 -4.86 -2.29
C LEU A 129 -10.40 -6.21 -2.82
N ILE A 130 -9.55 -6.89 -2.08
CA ILE A 130 -9.08 -8.22 -2.45
C ILE A 130 -9.52 -9.23 -1.41
N GLU A 131 -9.56 -10.50 -1.83
CA GLU A 131 -9.92 -11.60 -0.95
C GLU A 131 -8.76 -12.56 -0.90
N PRO A 132 -7.94 -12.51 0.13
CA PRO A 132 -6.78 -13.39 0.20
C PRO A 132 -7.19 -14.83 0.44
N GLU A 133 -6.41 -15.74 -0.12
CA GLU A 133 -6.62 -17.15 0.10
C GLU A 133 -6.16 -17.54 1.48
N HIS A 134 -5.07 -16.92 1.95
CA HIS A 134 -4.56 -17.24 3.27
C HIS A 134 -4.68 -16.02 4.14
N LYS A 135 -5.67 -15.98 4.96
CA LYS A 135 -5.88 -14.83 5.82
C LYS A 135 -4.91 -14.80 6.96
N LYS A 136 -4.54 -13.61 7.38
CA LYS A 136 -3.62 -13.49 8.49
C LYS A 136 -4.27 -13.12 9.77
#